data_ae44a062b0cdfcc2fc67561cf59c9279
#
_entry.id   ae44a062b0cdfcc2fc67561cf59c9279
#
_cell.length_a   1.000
_cell.length_b   1.000
_cell.length_c   1.000
_cell.angle_alpha   90.00
_cell.angle_beta   90.00
_cell.angle_gamma   90.00
#
_symmetry.space_group_name_H-M   'P 1'
#
loop_
_entity.id
_entity.type
_entity.pdbx_description
1 polymer ?
#
loop_
_entity_poly.entity_id
_entity_poly.type
_entity_poly.pdbx_seq_one_letter_code
_entity_poly.pdbx_strand_id
1 'polypeptide(L)'
;MLDTRYALGTQHVLTNSRGRIAGKFEVDGVLTDASGNVTVTVVDTDGTMLVDSQTATQDSTGIYYYDLGTAHTTRVRKVTVTWSGTWESTSQSAVLEYEVVGNFIFTESQARTFDDQALSSTSSYTDEAIADERARITDLLFDWTSLSWIPRFYKAKLKGEYSPELLLPHRLVNNLISVTIDGVSIATSKFELDSEVGVLYYKEGYFTQPTQTYPLNIVVEYEHGYKSVVDGVDRIGLKMLRMRLPVSNIPENTRSFTDSLGTADFIVEGQGPFGIFNRTRSPEVNAWLEQHSASIIGW
;
A
#
# COMPACT_ATOMS: atom_id res chain seq x y z
N MET A 1 10.76 0.31 26.39
CA MET A 1 10.69 -0.62 25.23
C MET A 1 10.45 0.26 24.00
N LEU A 2 11.30 0.13 22.97
CA LEU A 2 11.11 0.87 21.73
C LEU A 2 9.76 0.44 21.11
N ASP A 3 8.84 1.37 21.01
CA ASP A 3 7.58 1.16 20.28
C ASP A 3 7.70 1.86 18.93
N THR A 4 7.70 1.10 17.85
CA THR A 4 7.75 1.62 16.50
C THR A 4 6.33 1.73 15.98
N ARG A 5 5.60 2.74 16.44
CA ARG A 5 4.26 3.01 15.94
C ARG A 5 4.31 3.77 14.61
N TYR A 6 4.93 3.15 13.61
CA TYR A 6 4.68 3.52 12.22
C TYR A 6 4.20 2.31 11.45
N ALA A 7 3.19 2.59 10.74
CA ALA A 7 2.45 1.80 9.77
C ALA A 7 1.23 1.09 10.31
N LEU A 8 0.18 1.83 10.41
CA LEU A 8 -1.13 1.28 10.09
C LEU A 8 -1.23 1.22 8.55
N GLY A 9 -0.51 0.30 7.91
CA GLY A 9 -0.50 0.12 6.46
C GLY A 9 0.92 0.17 5.84
N THR A 10 1.08 -0.44 4.68
CA THR A 10 2.32 -0.40 3.90
C THR A 10 2.50 0.97 3.28
N GLN A 11 3.57 1.69 3.60
CA GLN A 11 3.88 2.99 2.97
C GLN A 11 4.24 2.79 1.49
N HIS A 12 3.81 3.71 0.63
CA HIS A 12 4.02 3.65 -0.81
C HIS A 12 5.10 4.62 -1.29
N VAL A 13 6.01 4.10 -2.10
CA VAL A 13 7.02 4.87 -2.84
C VAL A 13 6.75 4.73 -4.33
N LEU A 14 6.86 5.81 -5.09
CA LEU A 14 6.59 5.76 -6.54
C LEU A 14 7.77 5.18 -7.31
N THR A 15 7.49 4.36 -8.33
CA THR A 15 8.51 3.86 -9.27
C THR A 15 9.23 5.00 -10.00
N ASN A 16 10.50 4.77 -10.33
CA ASN A 16 11.37 5.70 -11.05
C ASN A 16 11.47 7.10 -10.40
N SER A 17 11.17 7.21 -9.11
CA SER A 17 11.27 8.44 -8.35
C SER A 17 12.22 8.28 -7.17
N ARG A 18 12.69 9.40 -6.64
CA ARG A 18 13.27 9.41 -5.30
C ARG A 18 12.13 9.25 -4.30
N GLY A 19 12.23 8.26 -3.44
CA GLY A 19 11.22 7.98 -2.42
C GLY A 19 11.80 8.17 -1.04
N ARG A 20 11.11 8.96 -0.21
CA ARG A 20 11.48 9.06 1.20
C ARG A 20 10.84 7.91 1.96
N ILE A 21 11.66 7.18 2.71
CA ILE A 21 11.21 6.24 3.72
C ILE A 21 11.54 6.84 5.09
N ALA A 22 10.61 6.77 6.03
CA ALA A 22 10.76 7.36 7.34
C ALA A 22 10.48 6.35 8.46
N GLY A 23 11.15 6.49 9.58
CA GLY A 23 10.93 5.74 10.80
C GLY A 23 10.70 6.68 11.98
N LYS A 24 9.73 6.35 12.83
CA LYS A 24 9.39 7.06 14.05
C LYS A 24 9.72 6.18 15.25
N PHE A 25 10.40 6.73 16.22
CA PHE A 25 10.88 5.97 17.36
C PHE A 25 10.36 6.59 18.66
N GLU A 26 9.63 5.80 19.40
CA GLU A 26 9.06 6.17 20.69
C GLU A 26 9.59 5.22 21.77
N VAL A 27 9.98 5.79 22.91
CA VAL A 27 10.24 5.04 24.12
C VAL A 27 9.13 5.36 25.11
N ASP A 28 8.41 4.34 25.54
CA ASP A 28 7.25 4.46 26.44
C ASP A 28 6.20 5.50 25.97
N GLY A 29 5.99 5.56 24.62
CA GLY A 29 5.04 6.45 23.99
C GLY A 29 5.52 7.89 23.80
N VAL A 30 6.79 8.18 24.06
CA VAL A 30 7.41 9.50 23.89
C VAL A 30 8.44 9.44 22.77
N LEU A 31 8.34 10.36 21.80
CA LEU A 31 9.35 10.50 20.75
C LEU A 31 10.73 10.70 21.36
N THR A 32 11.68 9.83 21.00
CA THR A 32 12.99 9.78 21.62
C THR A 32 14.08 9.64 20.57
N ASP A 33 15.10 10.51 20.68
CA ASP A 33 16.27 10.46 19.80
C ASP A 33 17.18 9.29 20.15
N ALA A 34 17.80 8.71 19.11
CA ALA A 34 18.87 7.78 19.30
C ALA A 34 20.11 8.47 19.90
N SER A 35 20.85 7.78 20.74
CA SER A 35 22.12 8.28 21.34
C SER A 35 23.29 8.27 20.36
N GLY A 36 23.09 7.94 19.09
CA GLY A 36 24.09 7.88 18.02
C GLY A 36 23.41 7.84 16.66
N ASN A 37 24.17 7.47 15.63
CA ASN A 37 23.64 7.36 14.29
C ASN A 37 22.59 6.25 14.20
N VAL A 38 21.47 6.55 13.56
CA VAL A 38 20.51 5.54 13.09
C VAL A 38 20.95 5.09 11.71
N THR A 39 21.01 3.79 11.49
CA THR A 39 21.31 3.19 10.19
C THR A 39 20.09 2.52 9.60
N VAL A 40 20.02 2.49 8.27
CA VAL A 40 18.95 1.88 7.51
C VAL A 40 19.50 0.82 6.56
N THR A 41 18.87 -0.34 6.57
CA THR A 41 19.13 -1.43 5.62
C THR A 41 17.83 -1.73 4.87
N VAL A 42 17.89 -1.82 3.54
CA VAL A 42 16.73 -2.10 2.69
C VAL A 42 16.98 -3.37 1.90
N VAL A 43 16.06 -4.31 2.02
CA VAL A 43 16.16 -5.64 1.39
C VAL A 43 14.88 -5.90 0.56
N ASP A 44 15.05 -6.38 -0.67
CA ASP A 44 13.95 -6.80 -1.55
C ASP A 44 13.34 -8.14 -1.07
N THR A 45 12.17 -8.49 -1.55
CA THR A 45 11.45 -9.76 -1.25
C THR A 45 12.21 -11.01 -1.67
N ASP A 46 13.17 -10.91 -2.60
CA ASP A 46 14.06 -12.00 -3.01
C ASP A 46 15.32 -12.14 -2.13
N GLY A 47 15.50 -11.25 -1.13
CA GLY A 47 16.66 -11.19 -0.26
C GLY A 47 17.80 -10.32 -0.81
N THR A 48 17.63 -9.70 -1.97
CA THR A 48 18.63 -8.79 -2.54
C THR A 48 18.74 -7.52 -1.68
N MET A 49 19.94 -7.21 -1.23
CA MET A 49 20.24 -6.00 -0.46
C MET A 49 20.28 -4.81 -1.42
N LEU A 50 19.38 -3.85 -1.24
CA LEU A 50 19.30 -2.62 -2.02
C LEU A 50 20.09 -1.48 -1.38
N VAL A 51 20.05 -1.40 -0.05
CA VAL A 51 20.78 -0.43 0.76
C VAL A 51 21.38 -1.17 1.95
N ASP A 52 22.69 -1.01 2.15
CA ASP A 52 23.40 -1.66 3.25
C ASP A 52 23.83 -0.63 4.27
N SER A 53 23.23 -0.69 5.45
CA SER A 53 23.62 0.03 6.68
C SER A 53 24.00 1.51 6.49
N GLN A 54 23.22 2.22 5.64
CA GLN A 54 23.46 3.64 5.40
C GLN A 54 22.95 4.48 6.58
N THR A 55 23.61 5.59 6.85
CA THR A 55 23.18 6.53 7.89
C THR A 55 21.91 7.24 7.48
N ALA A 56 20.90 7.17 8.34
CA ALA A 56 19.66 7.92 8.20
C ALA A 56 19.84 9.39 8.60
N THR A 57 19.03 10.27 8.02
CA THR A 57 18.98 11.66 8.42
C THR A 57 17.89 11.86 9.47
N GLN A 58 18.22 12.57 10.55
CA GLN A 58 17.22 12.98 11.53
C GLN A 58 16.42 14.17 10.98
N ASP A 59 15.11 14.05 11.00
CA ASP A 59 14.17 15.11 10.61
C ASP A 59 13.77 15.96 11.82
N SER A 60 13.32 15.29 12.87
CA SER A 60 12.94 15.89 14.14
C SER A 60 13.13 14.88 15.27
N THR A 61 12.77 15.24 16.50
CA THR A 61 12.91 14.33 17.67
C THR A 61 12.22 13.00 17.39
N GLY A 62 13.00 11.92 17.46
CA GLY A 62 12.54 10.55 17.27
C GLY A 62 12.13 10.22 15.82
N ILE A 63 12.29 11.11 14.84
CA ILE A 63 11.92 10.88 13.45
C ILE A 63 13.17 10.90 12.58
N TYR A 64 13.37 9.82 11.83
CA TYR A 64 14.50 9.63 10.93
C TYR A 64 14.00 9.26 9.55
N TYR A 65 14.71 9.70 8.50
CA TYR A 65 14.39 9.34 7.13
C TYR A 65 15.62 8.94 6.32
N TYR A 66 15.37 8.24 5.24
CA TYR A 66 16.35 7.93 4.22
C TYR A 66 15.72 8.11 2.83
N ASP A 67 16.40 8.81 1.94
CA ASP A 67 15.94 9.04 0.58
C ASP A 67 16.45 7.91 -0.33
N LEU A 68 15.55 7.01 -0.73
CA LEU A 68 15.82 5.96 -1.71
C LEU A 68 16.14 6.59 -3.06
N GLY A 69 17.30 6.23 -3.61
CA GLY A 69 17.66 6.64 -4.97
C GLY A 69 16.78 5.96 -6.03
N THR A 70 16.66 6.59 -7.21
CA THR A 70 15.88 6.05 -8.34
C THR A 70 16.31 4.66 -8.78
N ALA A 71 17.57 4.28 -8.56
CA ALA A 71 18.07 2.93 -8.86
C ALA A 71 17.35 1.84 -8.04
N HIS A 72 16.82 2.17 -6.87
CA HIS A 72 16.12 1.23 -5.99
C HIS A 72 14.61 1.20 -6.21
N THR A 73 14.06 2.11 -7.01
CA THR A 73 12.63 2.24 -7.32
C THR A 73 12.29 1.97 -8.79
N THR A 74 13.16 1.28 -9.53
CA THR A 74 12.99 1.06 -10.98
C THR A 74 11.81 0.17 -11.36
N ARG A 75 11.27 -0.60 -10.43
CA ARG A 75 10.13 -1.50 -10.64
C ARG A 75 9.25 -1.55 -9.39
N VAL A 76 8.02 -1.99 -9.55
CA VAL A 76 7.16 -2.32 -8.41
C VAL A 76 7.77 -3.48 -7.60
N ARG A 77 7.79 -3.34 -6.29
CA ARG A 77 8.31 -4.35 -5.36
C ARG A 77 7.86 -4.06 -3.93
N LYS A 78 7.91 -5.07 -3.07
CA LYS A 78 7.89 -4.86 -1.62
C LYS A 78 9.32 -4.89 -1.11
N VAL A 79 9.63 -4.01 -0.17
CA VAL A 79 10.94 -3.97 0.48
C VAL A 79 10.77 -3.99 1.99
N THR A 80 11.67 -4.68 2.64
CA THR A 80 11.81 -4.68 4.10
C THR A 80 12.88 -3.69 4.47
N VAL A 81 12.54 -2.74 5.33
CA VAL A 81 13.44 -1.70 5.83
C VAL A 81 13.73 -1.97 7.30
N THR A 82 14.97 -2.19 7.61
CA THR A 82 15.46 -2.35 8.99
C THR A 82 16.18 -1.09 9.43
N TRP A 83 15.63 -0.43 10.44
CA TRP A 83 16.25 0.69 11.12
C TRP A 83 16.99 0.19 12.36
N SER A 84 18.22 0.59 12.56
CA SER A 84 19.02 0.18 13.70
C SER A 84 19.71 1.38 14.34
N GLY A 85 19.68 1.43 15.67
CA GLY A 85 20.27 2.51 16.46
C GLY A 85 20.39 2.15 17.93
N THR A 86 20.77 3.11 18.75
CA THR A 86 20.88 2.93 20.21
C THR A 86 19.96 3.90 20.92
N TRP A 87 19.02 3.37 21.69
CA TRP A 87 18.12 4.14 22.55
C TRP A 87 18.33 3.70 24.01
N GLU A 88 18.43 4.65 24.93
CA GLU A 88 18.65 4.37 26.35
C GLU A 88 19.82 3.41 26.59
N SER A 89 20.92 3.61 25.85
CA SER A 89 22.14 2.76 25.92
C SER A 89 21.93 1.31 25.46
N THR A 90 20.79 0.98 24.86
CA THR A 90 20.49 -0.35 24.32
C THR A 90 20.40 -0.29 22.79
N SER A 91 21.15 -1.19 22.12
CA SER A 91 21.03 -1.35 20.67
C SER A 91 19.69 -1.99 20.33
N GLN A 92 18.93 -1.36 19.45
CA GLN A 92 17.60 -1.79 19.05
C GLN A 92 17.43 -1.67 17.54
N SER A 93 16.50 -2.46 16.98
CA SER A 93 16.14 -2.38 15.57
C SER A 93 14.63 -2.43 15.39
N ALA A 94 14.16 -1.75 14.35
CA ALA A 94 12.77 -1.75 13.91
C ALA A 94 12.70 -2.19 12.46
N VAL A 95 11.71 -3.01 12.14
CA VAL A 95 11.50 -3.52 10.79
C VAL A 95 10.15 -3.01 10.29
N LEU A 96 10.18 -2.35 9.14
CA LEU A 96 8.99 -1.80 8.46
C LEU A 96 8.94 -2.32 7.02
N GLU A 97 7.74 -2.47 6.48
CA GLU A 97 7.53 -2.82 5.07
C GLU A 97 7.12 -1.59 4.28
N TYR A 98 7.70 -1.45 3.09
CA TYR A 98 7.34 -0.43 2.12
C TYR A 98 7.03 -1.10 0.79
N GLU A 99 6.16 -0.48 0.00
CA GLU A 99 5.86 -0.92 -1.34
C GLU A 99 6.24 0.15 -2.36
N VAL A 100 7.05 -0.22 -3.35
CA VAL A 100 7.28 0.59 -4.54
C VAL A 100 6.14 0.31 -5.49
N VAL A 101 5.29 1.32 -5.71
CA VAL A 101 4.07 1.22 -6.53
C VAL A 101 4.25 1.95 -7.85
N GLY A 102 3.53 1.52 -8.89
CA GLY A 102 3.66 2.11 -10.23
C GLY A 102 3.02 3.48 -10.37
N ASN A 103 2.04 3.81 -9.53
CA ASN A 103 1.34 5.09 -9.53
C ASN A 103 0.69 5.35 -8.17
N PHE A 104 0.11 6.55 -7.99
CA PHE A 104 -0.75 6.88 -6.87
C PHE A 104 -2.19 7.11 -7.35
N ILE A 105 -3.18 6.82 -6.52
CA ILE A 105 -4.60 7.09 -6.85
C ILE A 105 -4.88 8.59 -6.97
N PHE A 106 -4.16 9.43 -6.25
CA PHE A 106 -4.12 10.90 -6.38
C PHE A 106 -2.76 11.42 -5.94
N THR A 107 -2.41 12.62 -6.42
CA THR A 107 -1.18 13.30 -6.04
C THR A 107 -1.39 14.17 -4.81
N GLU A 108 -0.30 14.54 -4.15
CA GLU A 108 -0.34 15.50 -3.04
C GLU A 108 -0.90 16.85 -3.49
N SER A 109 -0.49 17.35 -4.65
CA SER A 109 -1.03 18.59 -5.23
C SER A 109 -2.55 18.54 -5.40
N GLN A 110 -3.10 17.42 -5.88
CA GLN A 110 -4.55 17.23 -5.96
C GLN A 110 -5.20 17.26 -4.56
N ALA A 111 -4.58 16.61 -3.57
CA ALA A 111 -5.09 16.64 -2.19
C ALA A 111 -5.11 18.06 -1.62
N ARG A 112 -4.04 18.86 -1.86
CA ARG A 112 -3.93 20.23 -1.38
C ARG A 112 -4.94 21.19 -2.01
N THR A 113 -5.34 20.94 -3.25
CA THR A 113 -6.28 21.81 -4.01
C THR A 113 -7.73 21.33 -3.93
N PHE A 114 -7.98 20.14 -3.45
CA PHE A 114 -9.32 19.56 -3.34
C PHE A 114 -10.16 20.26 -2.27
N ASP A 115 -11.48 20.35 -2.49
CA ASP A 115 -12.47 20.85 -1.54
C ASP A 115 -12.11 22.27 -1.00
N ASP A 116 -11.99 23.23 -1.93
CA ASP A 116 -11.62 24.61 -1.63
C ASP A 116 -10.34 24.76 -0.78
N GLN A 117 -9.35 23.92 -1.07
CA GLN A 117 -8.04 23.92 -0.40
C GLN A 117 -8.11 23.57 1.10
N ALA A 118 -9.08 22.77 1.48
CA ALA A 118 -9.32 22.41 2.88
C ALA A 118 -8.09 21.75 3.55
N LEU A 119 -7.20 21.10 2.79
CA LEU A 119 -5.96 20.48 3.26
C LEU A 119 -4.70 21.29 2.89
N SER A 120 -4.82 22.59 2.58
CA SER A 120 -3.68 23.42 2.15
C SER A 120 -2.67 23.73 3.27
N SER A 121 -3.08 23.70 4.54
CA SER A 121 -2.19 23.94 5.68
C SER A 121 -1.17 22.81 5.87
N THR A 122 0.09 23.06 5.57
CA THR A 122 1.17 22.09 5.75
C THR A 122 1.52 21.81 7.21
N SER A 123 1.20 22.74 8.12
CA SER A 123 1.42 22.56 9.55
C SER A 123 0.34 21.68 10.20
N SER A 124 -0.89 21.72 9.70
CA SER A 124 -1.99 20.89 10.21
C SER A 124 -2.08 19.54 9.50
N TYR A 125 -1.72 19.50 8.22
CA TYR A 125 -1.74 18.32 7.37
C TYR A 125 -0.38 18.18 6.70
N THR A 126 0.52 17.44 7.33
CA THR A 126 1.87 17.21 6.78
C THR A 126 1.79 16.35 5.53
N ASP A 127 2.82 16.44 4.68
CA ASP A 127 2.91 15.63 3.46
C ASP A 127 2.93 14.14 3.78
N GLU A 128 3.55 13.78 4.91
CA GLU A 128 3.56 12.39 5.41
C GLU A 128 2.15 11.93 5.81
N ALA A 129 1.39 12.76 6.52
CA ALA A 129 0.02 12.40 6.91
C ALA A 129 -0.88 12.17 5.68
N ILE A 130 -0.73 12.98 4.62
CA ILE A 130 -1.43 12.80 3.35
C ILE A 130 -0.97 11.53 2.64
N ALA A 131 0.34 11.26 2.63
CA ALA A 131 0.91 10.07 1.99
C ALA A 131 0.48 8.79 2.70
N ASP A 132 0.49 8.77 4.03
CA ASP A 132 0.05 7.63 4.84
C ASP A 132 -1.44 7.34 4.65
N GLU A 133 -2.29 8.36 4.68
CA GLU A 133 -3.72 8.17 4.45
C GLU A 133 -4.02 7.77 3.00
N ARG A 134 -3.27 8.26 2.01
CA ARG A 134 -3.38 7.81 0.62
C ARG A 134 -3.06 6.32 0.48
N ALA A 135 -1.99 5.84 1.11
CA ALA A 135 -1.63 4.43 1.10
C ALA A 135 -2.74 3.58 1.73
N ARG A 136 -3.25 4.01 2.90
CA ARG A 136 -4.35 3.35 3.59
C ARG A 136 -5.65 3.32 2.77
N ILE A 137 -6.00 4.42 2.10
CA ILE A 137 -7.16 4.49 1.21
C ILE A 137 -6.99 3.53 0.03
N THR A 138 -5.78 3.44 -0.52
CA THR A 138 -5.48 2.51 -1.61
C THR A 138 -5.71 1.05 -1.18
N ASP A 139 -5.26 0.68 0.02
CA ASP A 139 -5.48 -0.65 0.59
C ASP A 139 -6.98 -0.91 0.87
N LEU A 140 -7.70 0.06 1.43
CA LEU A 140 -9.15 -0.06 1.65
C LEU A 140 -9.92 -0.24 0.34
N LEU A 141 -9.59 0.49 -0.70
CA LEU A 141 -10.21 0.32 -2.01
C LEU A 141 -9.93 -1.07 -2.58
N PHE A 142 -8.71 -1.58 -2.43
CA PHE A 142 -8.38 -2.95 -2.80
C PHE A 142 -9.20 -3.97 -2.02
N ASP A 143 -9.27 -3.86 -0.69
CA ASP A 143 -10.01 -4.79 0.17
C ASP A 143 -11.51 -4.82 -0.15
N TRP A 144 -12.07 -3.66 -0.52
CA TRP A 144 -13.49 -3.55 -0.80
C TRP A 144 -13.89 -3.98 -2.20
N THR A 145 -12.99 -3.82 -3.19
CA THR A 145 -13.28 -4.10 -4.59
C THR A 145 -12.59 -5.35 -5.12
N SER A 146 -11.61 -5.90 -4.37
CA SER A 146 -10.71 -6.96 -4.82
C SER A 146 -9.94 -6.60 -6.11
N LEU A 147 -9.83 -5.31 -6.40
CA LEU A 147 -9.12 -4.77 -7.56
C LEU A 147 -8.03 -3.80 -7.10
N SER A 148 -6.84 -3.95 -7.64
CA SER A 148 -5.80 -2.94 -7.44
C SER A 148 -5.99 -1.78 -8.41
N TRP A 149 -6.18 -0.56 -7.87
CA TRP A 149 -6.39 0.67 -8.63
C TRP A 149 -5.10 1.34 -9.06
N ILE A 150 -3.97 0.77 -8.66
CA ILE A 150 -2.61 1.17 -9.03
C ILE A 150 -1.77 -0.07 -9.32
N PRO A 151 -0.67 0.04 -10.09
CA PRO A 151 0.25 -1.09 -10.26
C PRO A 151 0.94 -1.44 -8.95
N ARG A 152 0.79 -2.70 -8.52
CA ARG A 152 1.35 -3.26 -7.27
C ARG A 152 2.10 -4.55 -7.52
N PHE A 153 3.03 -4.86 -6.64
CA PHE A 153 3.78 -6.11 -6.64
C PHE A 153 3.04 -7.19 -5.86
N TYR A 154 3.05 -8.40 -6.38
CA TYR A 154 2.61 -9.57 -5.63
C TYR A 154 3.52 -10.78 -5.85
N LYS A 155 3.71 -11.55 -4.77
CA LYS A 155 4.43 -12.82 -4.76
C LYS A 155 3.46 -13.93 -4.34
N ALA A 156 2.98 -14.68 -5.32
CA ALA A 156 2.10 -15.82 -5.10
C ALA A 156 2.92 -17.08 -4.83
N LYS A 157 2.47 -17.86 -3.84
CA LYS A 157 2.94 -19.23 -3.60
C LYS A 157 1.77 -20.17 -3.83
N LEU A 158 1.84 -20.96 -4.87
CA LEU A 158 0.73 -21.74 -5.40
C LEU A 158 1.09 -23.23 -5.47
N LYS A 159 0.06 -24.05 -5.62
CA LYS A 159 0.18 -25.48 -5.88
C LYS A 159 -0.04 -25.75 -7.37
N GLY A 160 0.80 -26.53 -8.00
CA GLY A 160 0.56 -27.01 -9.33
C GLY A 160 -0.42 -28.20 -9.33
N GLU A 161 -1.21 -28.33 -10.38
CA GLU A 161 -2.22 -29.39 -10.55
C GLU A 161 -1.96 -30.29 -11.75
N TYR A 162 -0.71 -30.30 -12.26
CA TYR A 162 -0.32 -30.97 -13.50
C TYR A 162 -1.13 -30.45 -14.70
N SER A 163 -1.31 -29.13 -14.73
CA SER A 163 -2.00 -28.40 -15.78
C SER A 163 -1.02 -27.47 -16.51
N PRO A 164 -1.21 -27.19 -17.81
CA PRO A 164 -0.48 -26.12 -18.47
C PRO A 164 -0.96 -24.72 -18.03
N GLU A 165 -2.08 -24.63 -17.31
CA GLU A 165 -2.71 -23.41 -16.86
C GLU A 165 -2.57 -23.24 -15.35
N LEU A 166 -2.34 -21.99 -14.91
CA LEU A 166 -2.28 -21.61 -13.49
C LEU A 166 -3.05 -20.31 -13.29
N LEU A 167 -4.09 -20.37 -12.46
CA LEU A 167 -4.84 -19.18 -12.08
C LEU A 167 -4.06 -18.41 -11.00
N LEU A 168 -3.79 -17.15 -11.27
CA LEU A 168 -3.16 -16.24 -10.32
C LEU A 168 -4.22 -15.60 -9.39
N PRO A 169 -3.86 -15.25 -8.15
CA PRO A 169 -4.78 -14.63 -7.18
C PRO A 169 -5.39 -13.31 -7.62
N HIS A 170 -4.76 -12.62 -8.55
CA HIS A 170 -5.20 -11.29 -9.00
C HIS A 170 -5.48 -11.26 -10.50
N ARG A 171 -6.43 -10.43 -10.86
CA ARG A 171 -6.73 -10.01 -12.24
C ARG A 171 -5.87 -8.80 -12.60
N LEU A 172 -5.94 -8.37 -13.87
CA LEU A 172 -5.18 -7.23 -14.40
C LEU A 172 -3.68 -7.39 -14.15
N VAL A 173 -3.15 -8.56 -14.48
CA VAL A 173 -1.71 -8.84 -14.34
C VAL A 173 -0.96 -8.14 -15.47
N ASN A 174 -0.13 -7.17 -15.12
CA ASN A 174 0.54 -6.28 -16.07
C ASN A 174 1.86 -6.83 -16.58
N ASN A 175 2.61 -7.49 -15.70
CA ASN A 175 3.96 -7.95 -15.99
C ASN A 175 4.31 -9.17 -15.13
N LEU A 176 4.87 -10.19 -15.76
CA LEU A 176 5.43 -11.36 -15.09
C LEU A 176 6.90 -11.08 -14.76
N ILE A 177 7.24 -11.08 -13.49
CA ILE A 177 8.59 -10.73 -13.01
C ILE A 177 9.45 -11.99 -12.92
N SER A 178 8.97 -13.02 -12.22
CA SER A 178 9.67 -14.29 -12.08
C SER A 178 8.71 -15.46 -11.90
N VAL A 179 9.12 -16.64 -12.34
CA VAL A 179 8.41 -17.90 -12.08
C VAL A 179 9.42 -18.93 -11.61
N THR A 180 9.12 -19.57 -10.49
CA THR A 180 9.92 -20.68 -9.95
C THR A 180 9.01 -21.90 -9.78
N ILE A 181 9.44 -23.05 -10.29
CA ILE A 181 8.73 -24.32 -10.16
C ILE A 181 9.67 -25.31 -9.47
N ASP A 182 9.23 -25.94 -8.39
CA ASP A 182 10.03 -26.88 -7.59
C ASP A 182 11.42 -26.32 -7.18
N GLY A 183 11.48 -25.01 -6.88
CA GLY A 183 12.72 -24.32 -6.53
C GLY A 183 13.61 -23.93 -7.72
N VAL A 184 13.21 -24.26 -8.94
CA VAL A 184 13.97 -23.93 -10.16
C VAL A 184 13.35 -22.71 -10.85
N SER A 185 14.15 -21.68 -11.12
CA SER A 185 13.73 -20.51 -11.88
C SER A 185 13.52 -20.84 -13.35
N ILE A 186 12.36 -20.49 -13.90
CA ILE A 186 12.00 -20.71 -15.30
C ILE A 186 11.91 -19.34 -16.00
N ALA A 187 12.50 -19.25 -17.20
CA ALA A 187 12.48 -18.03 -17.99
C ALA A 187 11.03 -17.59 -18.29
N THR A 188 10.70 -16.32 -18.05
CA THR A 188 9.34 -15.77 -18.24
C THR A 188 8.86 -15.88 -19.70
N SER A 189 9.76 -15.93 -20.67
CA SER A 189 9.44 -16.14 -22.10
C SER A 189 8.75 -17.48 -22.41
N LYS A 190 8.86 -18.46 -21.51
CA LYS A 190 8.20 -19.77 -21.64
C LYS A 190 6.73 -19.76 -21.25
N PHE A 191 6.25 -18.62 -20.77
CA PHE A 191 4.87 -18.46 -20.36
C PHE A 191 4.13 -17.49 -21.27
N GLU A 192 2.83 -17.64 -21.32
CA GLU A 192 1.89 -16.69 -21.89
C GLU A 192 0.92 -16.27 -20.79
N LEU A 193 0.60 -14.98 -20.74
CA LEU A 193 -0.21 -14.40 -19.69
C LEU A 193 -1.50 -13.84 -20.27
N ASP A 194 -2.65 -14.36 -19.83
CA ASP A 194 -3.92 -13.65 -19.95
C ASP A 194 -3.98 -12.58 -18.86
N SER A 195 -3.69 -11.36 -19.26
CA SER A 195 -3.59 -10.21 -18.36
C SER A 195 -4.92 -9.86 -17.68
N GLU A 196 -6.05 -10.03 -18.38
CA GLU A 196 -7.36 -9.58 -17.87
C GLU A 196 -7.88 -10.50 -16.79
N VAL A 197 -7.73 -11.80 -17.00
CA VAL A 197 -8.25 -12.82 -16.07
C VAL A 197 -7.20 -13.20 -15.02
N GLY A 198 -5.91 -13.08 -15.33
CA GLY A 198 -4.81 -13.51 -14.48
C GLY A 198 -4.51 -15.00 -14.61
N VAL A 199 -4.60 -15.55 -15.84
CA VAL A 199 -4.22 -16.94 -16.12
C VAL A 199 -2.84 -16.97 -16.76
N LEU A 200 -1.96 -17.80 -16.22
CA LEU A 200 -0.62 -18.04 -16.70
C LEU A 200 -0.57 -19.39 -17.41
N TYR A 201 -0.20 -19.40 -18.69
CA TYR A 201 -0.03 -20.61 -19.53
C TYR A 201 1.44 -20.97 -19.65
N TYR A 202 1.79 -22.22 -19.34
CA TYR A 202 3.14 -22.75 -19.56
C TYR A 202 3.21 -23.40 -20.94
N LYS A 203 3.80 -22.71 -21.93
CA LYS A 203 3.82 -23.11 -23.35
C LYS A 203 4.57 -24.42 -23.62
N GLU A 204 5.55 -24.76 -22.80
CA GLU A 204 6.47 -25.88 -23.03
C GLU A 204 6.35 -26.97 -21.98
N GLY A 205 5.37 -26.92 -21.07
CA GLY A 205 5.27 -27.87 -19.98
C GLY A 205 3.99 -27.81 -19.17
N TYR A 206 4.09 -28.31 -17.97
CA TYR A 206 2.99 -28.33 -17.00
C TYR A 206 3.46 -27.80 -15.67
N PHE A 207 2.56 -27.17 -14.93
CA PHE A 207 2.76 -26.83 -13.52
C PHE A 207 2.68 -28.12 -12.70
N THR A 208 3.84 -28.65 -12.30
CA THR A 208 3.99 -29.93 -11.60
C THR A 208 3.21 -29.99 -10.31
N GLN A 209 2.80 -31.21 -9.89
CA GLN A 209 2.17 -31.37 -8.58
C GLN A 209 3.15 -31.14 -7.44
N PRO A 210 2.68 -30.63 -6.30
CA PRO A 210 3.51 -30.42 -5.13
C PRO A 210 4.11 -31.73 -4.59
N THR A 211 5.29 -31.61 -4.03
CA THR A 211 6.00 -32.69 -3.33
C THR A 211 6.05 -32.41 -1.84
N GLN A 212 6.51 -33.39 -1.03
CA GLN A 212 6.74 -33.15 0.40
C GLN A 212 7.78 -32.05 0.65
N THR A 213 8.78 -31.93 -0.23
CA THR A 213 9.82 -30.90 -0.16
C THR A 213 9.29 -29.52 -0.54
N TYR A 214 8.36 -29.48 -1.53
CA TYR A 214 7.78 -28.25 -2.05
C TYR A 214 6.25 -28.32 -2.01
N PRO A 215 5.63 -28.11 -0.85
CA PRO A 215 4.17 -28.18 -0.70
C PRO A 215 3.43 -27.03 -1.40
N LEU A 216 4.10 -25.89 -1.61
CA LEU A 216 3.69 -24.78 -2.46
C LEU A 216 4.79 -24.60 -3.49
N ASN A 217 4.76 -25.44 -4.53
CA ASN A 217 5.88 -25.68 -5.43
C ASN A 217 6.02 -24.63 -6.54
N ILE A 218 5.06 -23.75 -6.69
CA ILE A 218 5.10 -22.69 -7.69
C ILE A 218 5.16 -21.34 -6.98
N VAL A 219 6.17 -20.55 -7.28
CA VAL A 219 6.29 -19.16 -6.84
C VAL A 219 6.25 -18.27 -8.07
N VAL A 220 5.30 -17.35 -8.12
CA VAL A 220 5.13 -16.39 -9.20
C VAL A 220 5.21 -14.99 -8.63
N GLU A 221 6.13 -14.18 -9.13
CA GLU A 221 6.22 -12.75 -8.83
C GLU A 221 5.71 -11.96 -10.03
N TYR A 222 4.81 -11.04 -9.79
CA TYR A 222 4.17 -10.28 -10.86
C TYR A 222 3.68 -8.92 -10.40
N GLU A 223 3.45 -8.07 -11.39
CA GLU A 223 2.79 -6.77 -11.23
C GLU A 223 1.33 -6.90 -11.63
N HIS A 224 0.42 -6.36 -10.81
CA HIS A 224 -1.01 -6.34 -11.09
C HIS A 224 -1.65 -4.99 -10.78
N GLY A 225 -2.85 -4.75 -11.29
CA GLY A 225 -3.62 -3.54 -11.11
C GLY A 225 -3.69 -2.66 -12.34
N TYR A 226 -4.42 -1.57 -12.27
CA TYR A 226 -4.56 -0.64 -13.38
C TYR A 226 -3.25 0.12 -13.64
N LYS A 227 -2.78 0.14 -14.90
CA LYS A 227 -1.54 0.83 -15.31
C LYS A 227 -1.63 2.35 -15.20
N SER A 228 -2.82 2.88 -15.38
CA SER A 228 -3.13 4.31 -15.27
C SER A 228 -4.29 4.50 -14.30
N VAL A 229 -4.33 5.67 -13.68
CA VAL A 229 -5.46 6.02 -12.80
C VAL A 229 -6.75 5.97 -13.61
N VAL A 230 -7.70 5.18 -13.14
CA VAL A 230 -9.03 5.07 -13.74
C VAL A 230 -9.82 6.33 -13.40
N ASP A 231 -10.58 6.83 -14.37
CA ASP A 231 -11.38 8.03 -14.19
C ASP A 231 -12.31 7.93 -12.98
N GLY A 232 -12.31 8.95 -12.15
CA GLY A 232 -13.11 9.04 -10.93
C GLY A 232 -12.52 8.39 -9.68
N VAL A 233 -11.52 7.49 -9.79
CA VAL A 233 -10.86 6.88 -8.60
C VAL A 233 -10.14 7.93 -7.77
N ASP A 234 -9.47 8.86 -8.42
CA ASP A 234 -8.79 9.99 -7.77
C ASP A 234 -9.78 10.82 -6.94
N ARG A 235 -10.94 11.14 -7.50
CA ARG A 235 -11.99 11.88 -6.81
C ARG A 235 -12.54 11.11 -5.61
N ILE A 236 -12.77 9.81 -5.73
CA ILE A 236 -13.20 8.95 -4.62
C ILE A 236 -12.14 8.90 -3.54
N GLY A 237 -10.88 8.69 -3.91
CA GLY A 237 -9.74 8.71 -2.97
C GLY A 237 -9.61 10.04 -2.23
N LEU A 238 -9.75 11.17 -2.93
CA LEU A 238 -9.72 12.52 -2.34
C LEU A 238 -10.89 12.76 -1.37
N LYS A 239 -12.10 12.28 -1.69
CA LYS A 239 -13.23 12.33 -0.77
C LYS A 239 -12.99 11.50 0.49
N MET A 240 -12.44 10.31 0.34
CA MET A 240 -12.07 9.46 1.48
C MET A 240 -10.99 10.15 2.33
N LEU A 241 -9.97 10.73 1.71
CA LEU A 241 -8.94 11.50 2.41
C LEU A 241 -9.56 12.63 3.25
N ARG A 242 -10.48 13.37 2.65
CA ARG A 242 -11.16 14.48 3.32
C ARG A 242 -12.00 14.04 4.52
N MET A 243 -12.60 12.86 4.46
CA MET A 243 -13.33 12.28 5.60
C MET A 243 -12.41 11.79 6.72
N ARG A 244 -11.21 11.34 6.38
CA ARG A 244 -10.25 10.76 7.34
C ARG A 244 -9.32 11.78 7.97
N LEU A 245 -9.05 12.89 7.28
CA LEU A 245 -8.33 14.05 7.80
C LEU A 245 -9.34 15.17 8.11
N PRO A 246 -9.96 15.17 9.29
CA PRO A 246 -11.02 16.12 9.63
C PRO A 246 -10.47 17.54 9.72
N VAL A 247 -11.11 18.46 9.02
CA VAL A 247 -10.72 19.88 8.93
C VAL A 247 -11.43 20.73 9.97
N SER A 248 -12.29 20.15 10.80
CA SER A 248 -13.05 20.89 11.80
C SER A 248 -12.88 20.33 13.21
N ASN A 249 -12.98 21.21 14.21
CA ASN A 249 -13.06 20.86 15.63
C ASN A 249 -14.39 20.19 16.02
N ILE A 250 -15.17 19.69 15.06
CA ILE A 250 -16.43 19.01 15.30
C ILE A 250 -16.10 17.59 15.79
N PRO A 251 -16.58 17.18 16.98
CA PRO A 251 -16.36 15.83 17.48
C PRO A 251 -16.85 14.76 16.51
N GLU A 252 -16.09 13.67 16.36
CA GLU A 252 -16.37 12.56 15.39
C GLU A 252 -17.78 11.96 15.51
N ASN A 253 -18.40 12.05 16.70
CA ASN A 253 -19.72 11.50 16.98
C ASN A 253 -20.86 12.54 16.91
N THR A 254 -20.62 13.73 16.39
CA THR A 254 -21.65 14.77 16.27
C THR A 254 -22.61 14.41 15.14
N ARG A 255 -23.89 14.19 15.46
CA ARG A 255 -24.95 13.90 14.46
C ARG A 255 -25.41 15.13 13.70
N SER A 256 -25.42 16.27 14.36
CA SER A 256 -25.74 17.56 13.76
C SER A 256 -24.92 18.66 14.42
N PHE A 257 -24.60 19.66 13.65
CA PHE A 257 -23.94 20.89 14.10
C PHE A 257 -24.76 22.06 13.60
N THR A 258 -25.10 22.96 14.50
CA THR A 258 -25.85 24.18 14.19
C THR A 258 -24.97 25.37 14.53
N ASP A 259 -24.73 26.23 13.57
CA ASP A 259 -24.09 27.53 13.76
C ASP A 259 -24.96 28.65 13.18
N SER A 260 -24.40 29.88 13.14
CA SER A 260 -25.10 31.05 12.61
C SER A 260 -25.44 30.96 11.11
N LEU A 261 -24.87 29.98 10.37
CA LEU A 261 -25.09 29.79 8.95
C LEU A 261 -26.09 28.67 8.63
N GLY A 262 -26.44 27.84 9.61
CA GLY A 262 -27.42 26.77 9.43
C GLY A 262 -27.11 25.52 10.24
N THR A 263 -27.86 24.45 9.95
CA THR A 263 -27.70 23.14 10.57
C THR A 263 -27.14 22.19 9.53
N ALA A 264 -26.03 21.52 9.84
CA ALA A 264 -25.48 20.44 9.06
C ALA A 264 -25.70 19.11 9.80
N ASP A 265 -26.39 18.17 9.15
CA ASP A 265 -26.59 16.83 9.68
C ASP A 265 -25.49 15.89 9.11
N PHE A 266 -24.88 15.12 9.99
CA PHE A 266 -23.83 14.15 9.63
C PHE A 266 -24.42 12.75 9.66
N ILE A 267 -24.17 11.97 8.61
CA ILE A 267 -24.51 10.55 8.58
C ILE A 267 -23.50 9.82 9.45
N VAL A 268 -23.96 9.28 10.59
CA VAL A 268 -23.11 8.47 11.48
C VAL A 268 -22.87 7.11 10.83
N GLU A 269 -21.63 6.65 10.84
CA GLU A 269 -21.22 5.36 10.32
C GLU A 269 -22.11 4.23 10.88
N GLY A 270 -22.71 3.43 10.00
CA GLY A 270 -23.56 2.29 10.38
C GLY A 270 -25.07 2.57 10.48
N GLN A 271 -25.57 3.78 10.23
CA GLN A 271 -27.00 4.12 10.27
C GLN A 271 -27.56 4.59 8.91
N GLY A 272 -27.31 3.88 7.83
CA GLY A 272 -27.98 4.11 6.56
C GLY A 272 -29.05 3.05 6.27
N PRO A 273 -30.09 3.34 5.46
CA PRO A 273 -31.05 2.32 5.07
C PRO A 273 -30.32 1.23 4.25
N PHE A 274 -30.38 0.02 4.76
CA PHE A 274 -30.09 -1.26 4.15
C PHE A 274 -29.40 -1.25 2.76
N GLY A 275 -28.07 -1.05 2.73
CA GLY A 275 -27.23 -1.33 1.58
C GLY A 275 -26.03 -2.18 2.02
N ILE A 276 -25.67 -3.17 1.23
CA ILE A 276 -24.55 -4.08 1.46
C ILE A 276 -23.21 -3.32 1.60
N PHE A 277 -23.18 -2.03 1.21
CA PHE A 277 -21.97 -1.20 1.13
C PHE A 277 -22.04 0.14 1.88
N ASN A 278 -22.69 0.20 3.03
CA ASN A 278 -22.59 1.38 3.90
C ASN A 278 -21.22 1.44 4.62
N ARG A 279 -20.13 1.44 3.84
CA ARG A 279 -18.75 1.39 4.35
C ARG A 279 -18.17 2.76 4.66
N THR A 280 -18.78 3.81 4.15
CA THR A 280 -18.32 5.19 4.35
C THR A 280 -19.48 6.12 4.67
N ARG A 281 -19.15 7.32 5.18
CA ARG A 281 -20.15 8.38 5.43
C ARG A 281 -20.61 9.10 4.15
N SER A 282 -20.01 8.81 3.00
CA SER A 282 -20.33 9.44 1.72
C SER A 282 -21.22 8.55 0.86
N PRO A 283 -22.46 8.97 0.55
CA PRO A 283 -23.31 8.24 -0.39
C PRO A 283 -22.66 8.05 -1.77
N GLU A 284 -21.90 9.03 -2.24
CA GLU A 284 -21.20 8.96 -3.53
C GLU A 284 -20.08 7.91 -3.52
N VAL A 285 -19.28 7.84 -2.44
CA VAL A 285 -18.26 6.80 -2.29
C VAL A 285 -18.91 5.43 -2.22
N ASN A 286 -19.99 5.28 -1.47
CA ASN A 286 -20.71 4.01 -1.35
C ASN A 286 -21.31 3.57 -2.70
N ALA A 287 -21.94 4.48 -3.45
CA ALA A 287 -22.47 4.19 -4.79
C ALA A 287 -21.37 3.79 -5.77
N TRP A 288 -20.23 4.46 -5.73
CA TRP A 288 -19.08 4.10 -6.55
C TRP A 288 -18.54 2.71 -6.19
N LEU A 289 -18.45 2.39 -4.90
CA LEU A 289 -18.04 1.06 -4.43
C LEU A 289 -19.00 -0.03 -4.88
N GLU A 290 -20.31 0.22 -4.86
CA GLU A 290 -21.32 -0.73 -5.38
C GLU A 290 -21.13 -1.05 -6.87
N GLN A 291 -20.77 -0.05 -7.65
CA GLN A 291 -20.52 -0.24 -9.09
C GLN A 291 -19.23 -1.01 -9.39
N HIS A 292 -18.22 -0.88 -8.52
CA HIS A 292 -16.88 -1.40 -8.76
C HIS A 292 -16.50 -2.58 -7.85
N SER A 293 -17.33 -2.91 -6.85
CA SER A 293 -17.16 -4.17 -6.14
C SER A 293 -17.37 -5.28 -7.16
N ALA A 294 -16.34 -6.06 -7.41
CA ALA A 294 -16.48 -7.28 -8.18
C ALA A 294 -17.66 -8.04 -7.59
N SER A 295 -18.64 -8.36 -8.41
CA SER A 295 -19.77 -9.19 -7.99
C SER A 295 -19.18 -10.48 -7.43
N ILE A 296 -19.12 -10.58 -6.10
CA ILE A 296 -18.69 -11.78 -5.37
C ILE A 296 -19.73 -12.91 -5.56
N ILE A 297 -20.60 -12.76 -6.52
CA ILE A 297 -21.62 -13.75 -6.87
C ILE A 297 -21.12 -14.50 -8.09
N GLY A 298 -20.41 -15.56 -7.83
CA GLY A 298 -20.19 -16.63 -8.80
C GLY A 298 -18.72 -16.94 -9.12
N TRP A 299 -18.04 -17.56 -8.19
CA TRP A 299 -17.00 -18.57 -8.45
C TRP A 299 -17.16 -19.71 -7.47
#